data_c27c00f17e4d2c9f54a17ab1fb5d71ad
#
_entry.id   c27c00f17e4d2c9f54a17ab1fb5d71ad
#
_cell.length_a   1.000
_cell.length_b   1.000
_cell.length_c   1.000
_cell.angle_alpha   90.00
_cell.angle_beta   90.00
_cell.angle_gamma   90.00
#
_symmetry.space_group_name_H-M   'P 1'
#
loop_
_entity.id
_entity.type
_entity.pdbx_description
1 polymer ?
#
loop_
_entity_poly.entity_id
_entity_poly.type
_entity_poly.pdbx_seq_one_letter_code
_entity_poly.pdbx_strand_id
1 'polypeptide(L)'
;IETGVKPADEYQFRILCTPVGPYFKGGVKPLTIRVTDFDRAAPHGTGHIKAGLNYAMSLHAIVSAHKEGYDENMYLDAATRTKVEETGGANFLFVTKDNKVVTPKSDSILPSITRRSLVYVAKEYLGLEVEEREVYLDEVKDFAEAGLCGTAAVISPVGKIVDHGKEICLPSGMTEMGPVTKKLYETLTGIQMGRIEAPKGWIHVIDNLVSKLNNIKMRVENIRSIFLSVEFLDFSELPRKRGT
;
A
#
# COMPACT_ATOMS: atom_id res chain seq x y z
N ILE A 1 2.19 -36.43 12.58
CA ILE A 1 1.48 -35.20 13.04
C ILE A 1 2.38 -34.62 14.14
N GLU A 2 2.90 -33.42 13.87
CA GLU A 2 3.68 -32.68 14.86
C GLU A 2 2.72 -31.82 15.70
N THR A 3 2.81 -31.90 16.99
CA THR A 3 1.96 -31.20 17.95
C THR A 3 2.63 -29.96 18.57
N GLY A 4 3.89 -29.67 18.18
CA GLY A 4 4.66 -28.56 18.71
C GLY A 4 4.75 -27.39 17.71
N VAL A 5 4.97 -26.16 18.22
CA VAL A 5 5.27 -24.98 17.40
C VAL A 5 6.78 -24.91 17.19
N LYS A 6 7.23 -25.17 15.95
CA LYS A 6 8.63 -25.05 15.53
C LYS A 6 8.70 -24.60 14.08
N PRO A 7 9.85 -24.09 13.59
CA PRO A 7 10.05 -23.87 12.17
C PRO A 7 9.87 -25.19 11.39
N ALA A 8 9.26 -25.11 10.20
CA ALA A 8 9.12 -26.26 9.32
C ALA A 8 10.48 -26.62 8.69
N ASP A 9 10.70 -27.92 8.42
CA ASP A 9 11.90 -28.41 7.74
C ASP A 9 11.80 -28.23 6.22
N GLU A 10 10.56 -28.16 5.69
CA GLU A 10 10.26 -27.99 4.27
C GLU A 10 9.20 -26.90 4.07
N TYR A 11 9.31 -26.14 2.97
CA TYR A 11 8.40 -25.06 2.62
C TYR A 11 7.88 -25.25 1.20
N GLN A 12 6.62 -24.86 0.95
CA GLN A 12 6.05 -24.77 -0.39
C GLN A 12 5.85 -23.30 -0.76
N PHE A 13 6.44 -22.88 -1.88
CA PHE A 13 6.18 -21.59 -2.49
C PHE A 13 5.24 -21.75 -3.68
N ARG A 14 4.11 -21.04 -3.68
CA ARG A 14 3.11 -21.09 -4.75
C ARG A 14 2.71 -19.68 -5.17
N ILE A 15 2.67 -19.44 -6.47
CA ILE A 15 2.13 -18.22 -7.06
C ILE A 15 0.82 -18.58 -7.75
N LEU A 16 -0.26 -17.87 -7.39
CA LEU A 16 -1.58 -17.99 -7.99
C LEU A 16 -1.92 -16.67 -8.66
N CYS A 17 -2.28 -16.71 -9.93
CA CYS A 17 -2.73 -15.56 -10.69
C CYS A 17 -4.23 -15.71 -11.00
N THR A 18 -4.99 -14.63 -10.77
CA THR A 18 -6.40 -14.56 -11.13
C THR A 18 -6.70 -13.23 -11.81
N PRO A 19 -7.53 -13.21 -12.86
CA PRO A 19 -7.96 -11.95 -13.47
C PRO A 19 -8.83 -11.18 -12.48
N VAL A 20 -8.59 -9.88 -12.38
CA VAL A 20 -9.35 -8.97 -11.50
C VAL A 20 -9.77 -7.73 -12.30
N GLY A 21 -10.91 -7.15 -11.91
CA GLY A 21 -11.35 -5.85 -12.43
C GLY A 21 -10.69 -4.69 -11.67
N PRO A 22 -11.00 -3.45 -12.07
CA PRO A 22 -10.52 -2.27 -11.37
C PRO A 22 -10.98 -2.28 -9.90
N TYR A 23 -10.07 -1.91 -9.01
CA TYR A 23 -10.34 -1.90 -7.56
C TYR A 23 -11.53 -0.98 -7.21
N PHE A 24 -11.56 0.21 -7.80
CA PHE A 24 -12.66 1.15 -7.62
C PHE A 24 -13.71 1.00 -8.73
N LYS A 25 -14.76 0.23 -8.49
CA LYS A 25 -15.86 0.03 -9.46
C LYS A 25 -16.69 1.28 -9.71
N GLY A 26 -16.74 2.21 -8.74
CA GLY A 26 -17.52 3.45 -8.78
C GLY A 26 -16.69 4.72 -8.93
N GLY A 27 -15.41 4.61 -9.29
CA GLY A 27 -14.46 5.72 -9.27
C GLY A 27 -13.76 5.87 -7.91
N VAL A 28 -12.70 6.67 -7.90
CA VAL A 28 -11.89 6.92 -6.68
C VAL A 28 -12.62 7.92 -5.79
N LYS A 29 -12.95 7.51 -4.57
CA LYS A 29 -13.54 8.41 -3.55
C LYS A 29 -12.57 8.55 -2.39
N PRO A 30 -12.40 9.77 -1.85
CA PRO A 30 -11.61 9.98 -0.64
C PRO A 30 -12.20 9.24 0.56
N LEU A 31 -11.33 8.64 1.34
CA LEU A 31 -11.67 7.82 2.49
C LEU A 31 -11.75 8.65 3.76
N THR A 32 -12.59 8.18 4.70
CA THR A 32 -12.61 8.64 6.09
C THR A 32 -11.93 7.60 6.99
N ILE A 33 -10.85 8.00 7.64
CA ILE A 33 -9.99 7.14 8.44
C ILE A 33 -10.19 7.41 9.92
N ARG A 34 -10.34 6.37 10.74
CA ARG A 34 -10.38 6.49 12.20
C ARG A 34 -9.00 6.20 12.79
N VAL A 35 -8.52 7.05 13.70
CA VAL A 35 -7.40 6.68 14.58
C VAL A 35 -7.91 5.64 15.58
N THR A 36 -7.20 4.53 15.71
CA THR A 36 -7.63 3.40 16.55
C THR A 36 -6.71 3.23 17.75
N ASP A 37 -7.27 2.77 18.88
CA ASP A 37 -6.52 2.38 20.08
C ASP A 37 -5.91 0.98 20.00
N PHE A 38 -6.25 0.22 18.96
CA PHE A 38 -5.67 -1.10 18.74
C PHE A 38 -4.26 -1.00 18.16
N ASP A 39 -3.41 -1.96 18.48
CA ASP A 39 -2.09 -2.10 17.87
C ASP A 39 -2.20 -2.97 16.62
N ARG A 40 -1.47 -2.60 15.55
CA ARG A 40 -1.33 -3.43 14.37
C ARG A 40 -0.25 -4.48 14.54
N ALA A 41 0.86 -4.11 15.19
CA ALA A 41 2.01 -4.96 15.44
C ALA A 41 2.78 -4.50 16.68
N ALA A 42 3.48 -5.41 17.34
CA ALA A 42 4.40 -5.08 18.42
C ALA A 42 5.61 -4.29 17.88
N PRO A 43 6.24 -3.42 18.71
CA PRO A 43 7.36 -2.57 18.28
C PRO A 43 8.55 -3.34 17.68
N HIS A 44 8.85 -4.53 18.21
CA HIS A 44 9.90 -5.43 17.71
C HIS A 44 9.31 -6.74 17.19
N GLY A 45 8.10 -6.68 16.64
CA GLY A 45 7.37 -7.83 16.15
C GLY A 45 7.52 -8.06 14.65
N THR A 46 6.47 -8.55 14.04
CA THR A 46 6.42 -9.00 12.64
C THR A 46 5.75 -7.99 11.70
N GLY A 47 5.55 -6.73 12.14
CA GLY A 47 4.84 -5.73 11.35
C GLY A 47 5.43 -5.48 9.96
N HIS A 48 6.75 -5.58 9.82
CA HIS A 48 7.47 -5.45 8.55
C HIS A 48 7.38 -6.69 7.65
N ILE A 49 6.78 -7.78 8.12
CA ILE A 49 6.62 -9.03 7.36
C ILE A 49 5.17 -9.12 6.87
N LYS A 50 4.95 -9.53 5.61
CA LYS A 50 3.61 -9.77 5.07
C LYS A 50 3.06 -11.11 5.58
N ALA A 51 2.75 -11.16 6.88
CA ALA A 51 2.30 -12.35 7.57
C ALA A 51 0.81 -12.29 7.92
N GLY A 52 0.08 -13.39 7.73
CA GLY A 52 -1.36 -13.47 7.97
C GLY A 52 -1.78 -13.06 9.39
N LEU A 53 -0.91 -13.27 10.37
CA LEU A 53 -1.17 -12.88 11.76
C LEU A 53 -1.36 -11.36 11.95
N ASN A 54 -0.65 -10.51 11.19
CA ASN A 54 -0.80 -9.06 11.26
C ASN A 54 -2.19 -8.62 10.74
N TYR A 55 -2.70 -9.31 9.72
CA TYR A 55 -4.04 -9.06 9.18
C TYR A 55 -5.12 -9.57 10.12
N ALA A 56 -4.94 -10.76 10.70
CA ALA A 56 -5.86 -11.30 11.70
C ALA A 56 -6.00 -10.36 12.90
N MET A 57 -4.90 -9.76 13.36
CA MET A 57 -4.89 -8.79 14.46
C MET A 57 -5.73 -7.55 14.15
N SER A 58 -5.75 -7.09 12.92
CA SER A 58 -6.49 -5.89 12.50
C SER A 58 -7.99 -6.14 12.21
N LEU A 59 -8.46 -7.40 12.12
CA LEU A 59 -9.84 -7.71 11.73
C LEU A 59 -10.88 -7.14 12.71
N HIS A 60 -10.64 -7.21 14.02
CA HIS A 60 -11.58 -6.67 15.00
C HIS A 60 -11.73 -5.16 14.86
N ALA A 61 -10.60 -4.45 14.72
CA ALA A 61 -10.57 -3.01 14.58
C ALA A 61 -11.26 -2.54 13.29
N ILE A 62 -11.03 -3.21 12.15
CA ILE A 62 -11.64 -2.80 10.88
C ILE A 62 -13.16 -3.06 10.86
N VAL A 63 -13.61 -4.18 11.42
CA VAL A 63 -15.06 -4.48 11.53
C VAL A 63 -15.76 -3.43 12.41
N SER A 64 -15.15 -3.01 13.51
CA SER A 64 -15.67 -1.92 14.35
C SER A 64 -15.71 -0.60 13.57
N ALA A 65 -14.63 -0.25 12.88
CA ALA A 65 -14.59 0.99 12.09
C ALA A 65 -15.70 1.05 11.04
N HIS A 66 -15.89 -0.03 10.28
CA HIS A 66 -16.96 -0.11 9.28
C HIS A 66 -18.37 0.05 9.87
N LYS A 67 -18.63 -0.53 11.05
CA LYS A 67 -19.91 -0.37 11.75
C LYS A 67 -20.17 1.09 12.18
N GLU A 68 -19.13 1.84 12.42
CA GLU A 68 -19.19 3.25 12.80
C GLU A 68 -19.12 4.19 11.58
N GLY A 69 -19.05 3.63 10.35
CA GLY A 69 -19.06 4.40 9.08
C GLY A 69 -17.70 4.90 8.62
N TYR A 70 -16.60 4.38 9.18
CA TYR A 70 -15.25 4.66 8.71
C TYR A 70 -14.81 3.63 7.68
N ASP A 71 -13.96 4.05 6.74
CA ASP A 71 -13.47 3.18 5.67
C ASP A 71 -12.27 2.33 6.11
N GLU A 72 -11.42 2.86 7.00
CA GLU A 72 -10.20 2.18 7.47
C GLU A 72 -9.74 2.76 8.83
N ASN A 73 -8.77 2.09 9.45
CA ASN A 73 -8.12 2.57 10.67
C ASN A 73 -6.70 3.05 10.38
N MET A 74 -6.31 4.16 11.02
CA MET A 74 -4.92 4.56 11.19
C MET A 74 -4.39 3.93 12.47
N TYR A 75 -3.29 3.19 12.35
CA TYR A 75 -2.57 2.66 13.49
C TYR A 75 -1.42 3.57 13.86
N LEU A 76 -1.21 3.75 15.14
CA LEU A 76 -0.06 4.47 15.70
C LEU A 76 0.97 3.46 16.21
N ASP A 77 2.18 3.93 16.41
CA ASP A 77 3.25 3.13 17.00
C ASP A 77 2.83 2.60 18.38
N ALA A 78 2.98 1.29 18.57
CA ALA A 78 2.53 0.62 19.79
C ALA A 78 3.32 1.01 21.05
N ALA A 79 4.49 1.64 20.91
CA ALA A 79 5.32 2.04 22.05
C ALA A 79 4.87 3.38 22.66
N THR A 80 4.58 4.38 21.83
CA THR A 80 4.30 5.73 22.31
C THR A 80 2.91 6.25 21.92
N ARG A 81 2.26 5.63 20.91
CA ARG A 81 0.98 6.04 20.33
C ARG A 81 0.94 7.49 19.85
N THR A 82 2.07 7.97 19.37
CA THR A 82 2.22 9.35 18.88
C THR A 82 2.59 9.42 17.41
N LYS A 83 3.12 8.32 16.85
CA LYS A 83 3.62 8.27 15.48
C LYS A 83 2.69 7.46 14.60
N VAL A 84 2.38 8.01 13.44
CA VAL A 84 1.60 7.32 12.41
C VAL A 84 2.41 6.19 11.82
N GLU A 85 1.85 4.99 11.78
CA GLU A 85 2.42 3.85 11.08
C GLU A 85 1.72 3.61 9.75
N GLU A 86 0.79 2.67 9.71
CA GLU A 86 0.06 2.33 8.49
C GLU A 86 -1.40 1.94 8.82
N THR A 87 -2.17 1.56 7.83
CA THR A 87 -3.49 0.95 8.04
C THR A 87 -3.38 -0.57 8.14
N GLY A 88 -4.51 -1.28 8.25
CA GLY A 88 -4.54 -2.75 8.22
C GLY A 88 -3.97 -3.35 6.93
N GLY A 89 -4.05 -2.66 5.80
CA GLY A 89 -3.68 -3.18 4.49
C GLY A 89 -2.90 -2.25 3.56
N ALA A 90 -2.58 -1.02 3.98
CA ALA A 90 -1.94 -0.02 3.11
C ALA A 90 -1.07 0.96 3.90
N ASN A 91 -0.03 1.51 3.24
CA ASN A 91 0.85 2.50 3.83
C ASN A 91 0.30 3.93 3.62
N PHE A 92 0.59 4.82 4.54
CA PHE A 92 0.29 6.25 4.36
C PHE A 92 1.33 6.94 3.47
N LEU A 93 0.82 7.90 2.70
CA LEU A 93 1.58 8.89 1.97
C LEU A 93 0.90 10.23 2.19
N PHE A 94 1.65 11.24 2.59
CA PHE A 94 1.19 12.60 2.83
C PHE A 94 1.86 13.55 1.85
N VAL A 95 1.24 14.70 1.62
CA VAL A 95 1.80 15.79 0.82
C VAL A 95 1.73 17.07 1.66
N THR A 96 2.85 17.76 1.77
CA THR A 96 2.92 19.05 2.47
C THR A 96 2.35 20.19 1.61
N LYS A 97 2.11 21.35 2.21
CA LYS A 97 1.64 22.55 1.51
C LYS A 97 2.62 23.09 0.47
N ASP A 98 3.90 22.77 0.60
CA ASP A 98 4.97 23.07 -0.36
C ASP A 98 5.25 21.91 -1.32
N ASN A 99 4.32 20.95 -1.45
CA ASN A 99 4.33 19.83 -2.38
C ASN A 99 5.42 18.78 -2.14
N LYS A 100 5.99 18.67 -0.96
CA LYS A 100 6.86 17.54 -0.60
C LYS A 100 6.01 16.31 -0.30
N VAL A 101 6.52 15.16 -0.70
CA VAL A 101 5.91 13.86 -0.36
C VAL A 101 6.54 13.34 0.93
N VAL A 102 5.70 13.00 1.89
CA VAL A 102 6.15 12.46 3.20
C VAL A 102 5.51 11.10 3.40
N THR A 103 6.30 10.11 3.81
CA THR A 103 5.77 8.78 4.15
C THR A 103 6.36 8.29 5.46
N PRO A 104 5.54 7.71 6.35
CA PRO A 104 6.01 7.17 7.62
C PRO A 104 7.10 6.12 7.43
N LYS A 105 8.12 6.17 8.29
CA LYS A 105 9.19 5.19 8.37
C LYS A 105 9.24 4.60 9.78
N SER A 106 9.09 3.28 9.87
CA SER A 106 9.14 2.52 11.11
C SER A 106 9.55 1.08 10.79
N ASP A 107 10.17 0.40 11.76
CA ASP A 107 10.54 -1.01 11.64
C ASP A 107 9.33 -1.97 11.76
N SER A 108 8.15 -1.46 12.13
CA SER A 108 6.90 -2.21 12.19
C SER A 108 5.98 -2.01 10.98
N ILE A 109 6.34 -1.15 10.04
CA ILE A 109 5.58 -0.92 8.80
C ILE A 109 6.02 -1.90 7.70
N LEU A 110 5.05 -2.44 6.93
CA LEU A 110 5.37 -3.24 5.76
C LEU A 110 6.17 -2.41 4.73
N PRO A 111 7.37 -2.87 4.29
CA PRO A 111 8.15 -2.20 3.26
C PRO A 111 7.53 -2.39 1.86
N SER A 112 6.42 -1.70 1.62
CA SER A 112 5.59 -1.81 0.42
C SER A 112 6.37 -1.47 -0.86
N ILE A 113 6.27 -2.33 -1.86
CA ILE A 113 6.82 -2.05 -3.20
C ILE A 113 6.09 -0.86 -3.83
N THR A 114 4.76 -0.78 -3.72
CA THR A 114 3.99 0.36 -4.23
C THR A 114 4.46 1.68 -3.61
N ARG A 115 4.68 1.73 -2.30
CA ARG A 115 5.23 2.92 -1.62
C ARG A 115 6.61 3.27 -2.17
N ARG A 116 7.51 2.30 -2.30
CA ARG A 116 8.85 2.51 -2.88
C ARG A 116 8.79 3.00 -4.32
N SER A 117 7.87 2.44 -5.12
CA SER A 117 7.66 2.88 -6.50
C SER A 117 7.14 4.32 -6.56
N LEU A 118 6.23 4.71 -5.67
CA LEU A 118 5.71 6.08 -5.59
C LEU A 118 6.78 7.07 -5.14
N VAL A 119 7.65 6.69 -4.20
CA VAL A 119 8.83 7.49 -3.80
C VAL A 119 9.76 7.72 -5.00
N TYR A 120 10.02 6.69 -5.79
CA TYR A 120 10.82 6.80 -7.01
C TYR A 120 10.13 7.72 -8.04
N VAL A 121 8.84 7.49 -8.31
CA VAL A 121 8.05 8.31 -9.24
C VAL A 121 8.03 9.78 -8.81
N ALA A 122 7.87 10.05 -7.52
CA ALA A 122 7.89 11.41 -6.99
C ALA A 122 9.21 12.12 -7.33
N LYS A 123 10.33 11.45 -7.11
CA LYS A 123 11.67 12.02 -7.34
C LYS A 123 12.02 12.12 -8.83
N GLU A 124 11.94 11.00 -9.55
CA GLU A 124 12.52 10.86 -10.89
C GLU A 124 11.58 11.35 -12.00
N TYR A 125 10.26 11.25 -11.82
CA TYR A 125 9.28 11.65 -12.84
C TYR A 125 8.65 13.01 -12.56
N LEU A 126 8.45 13.34 -11.28
CA LEU A 126 7.74 14.57 -10.91
C LEU A 126 8.67 15.63 -10.31
N GLY A 127 9.94 15.33 -10.06
CA GLY A 127 10.91 16.26 -9.48
C GLY A 127 10.55 16.75 -8.07
N LEU A 128 9.80 15.94 -7.31
CA LEU A 128 9.35 16.30 -5.97
C LEU A 128 10.37 15.87 -4.90
N GLU A 129 10.47 16.66 -3.86
CA GLU A 129 11.19 16.26 -2.65
C GLU A 129 10.41 15.19 -1.89
N VAL A 130 11.12 14.18 -1.36
CA VAL A 130 10.52 13.08 -0.61
C VAL A 130 11.22 12.88 0.71
N GLU A 131 10.44 12.84 1.79
CA GLU A 131 10.90 12.55 3.15
C GLU A 131 10.34 11.21 3.62
N GLU A 132 11.22 10.25 3.90
CA GLU A 132 10.89 9.00 4.60
C GLU A 132 11.33 9.14 6.05
N ARG A 133 10.39 9.45 6.94
CA ARG A 133 10.66 9.79 8.34
C ARG A 133 9.54 9.38 9.27
N GLU A 134 9.74 9.53 10.57
CA GLU A 134 8.64 9.49 11.52
C GLU A 134 7.65 10.62 11.23
N VAL A 135 6.36 10.31 11.30
CA VAL A 135 5.26 11.27 11.15
C VAL A 135 4.44 11.24 12.42
N TYR A 136 4.32 12.38 13.08
CA TYR A 136 3.56 12.49 14.32
C TYR A 136 2.08 12.76 14.03
N LEU A 137 1.18 12.20 14.84
CA LEU A 137 -0.26 12.39 14.67
C LEU A 137 -0.67 13.87 14.71
N ASP A 138 -0.04 14.67 15.54
CA ASP A 138 -0.36 16.08 15.71
C ASP A 138 0.04 16.95 14.50
N GLU A 139 1.00 16.51 13.67
CA GLU A 139 1.36 17.20 12.43
C GLU A 139 0.43 16.85 11.23
N VAL A 140 -0.39 15.80 11.33
CA VAL A 140 -1.25 15.36 10.23
C VAL A 140 -2.20 16.46 9.73
N LYS A 141 -2.64 17.35 10.62
CA LYS A 141 -3.48 18.52 10.30
C LYS A 141 -2.78 19.56 9.41
N ASP A 142 -1.46 19.52 9.30
CA ASP A 142 -0.65 20.48 8.55
C ASP A 142 -0.39 20.05 7.11
N PHE A 143 -0.68 18.79 6.76
CA PHE A 143 -0.57 18.30 5.38
C PHE A 143 -1.70 18.82 4.48
N ALA A 144 -1.38 18.96 3.20
CA ALA A 144 -2.34 19.36 2.17
C ALA A 144 -3.12 18.17 1.61
N GLU A 145 -2.47 17.02 1.50
CA GLU A 145 -3.06 15.79 0.95
C GLU A 145 -2.63 14.58 1.77
N ALA A 146 -3.47 13.54 1.75
CA ALA A 146 -3.12 12.22 2.26
C ALA A 146 -3.66 11.13 1.35
N GLY A 147 -2.95 10.01 1.30
CA GLY A 147 -3.35 8.82 0.55
C GLY A 147 -2.88 7.55 1.22
N LEU A 148 -3.57 6.46 0.90
CA LEU A 148 -3.19 5.09 1.25
C LEU A 148 -2.64 4.41 0.01
N CYS A 149 -1.42 3.89 0.08
CA CYS A 149 -0.81 3.22 -1.06
C CYS A 149 -0.64 1.72 -0.83
N GLY A 150 -0.95 0.94 -1.87
CA GLY A 150 -0.86 -0.50 -1.86
C GLY A 150 -1.09 -1.09 -3.25
N THR A 151 -0.78 -2.37 -3.43
CA THR A 151 -0.81 -3.04 -4.74
C THR A 151 -2.19 -3.01 -5.39
N ALA A 152 -3.27 -3.19 -4.62
CA ALA A 152 -4.61 -3.33 -5.19
C ALA A 152 -5.18 -2.02 -5.76
N ALA A 153 -5.00 -0.91 -5.02
CA ALA A 153 -5.60 0.39 -5.35
C ALA A 153 -4.60 1.40 -5.89
N VAL A 154 -3.32 1.10 -5.86
CA VAL A 154 -2.18 2.00 -6.11
C VAL A 154 -2.17 3.14 -5.10
N ILE A 155 -3.10 4.08 -5.17
CA ILE A 155 -3.34 5.11 -4.15
C ILE A 155 -4.86 5.27 -3.98
N SER A 156 -5.33 5.24 -2.73
CA SER A 156 -6.66 5.67 -2.32
C SER A 156 -6.53 7.01 -1.61
N PRO A 157 -7.19 8.08 -2.05
CA PRO A 157 -7.11 9.38 -1.37
C PRO A 157 -7.77 9.31 0.00
N VAL A 158 -7.25 10.06 0.95
CA VAL A 158 -7.84 10.27 2.27
C VAL A 158 -8.30 11.71 2.36
N GLY A 159 -9.58 11.92 2.63
CA GLY A 159 -10.16 13.24 2.77
C GLY A 159 -10.32 13.69 4.22
N LYS A 160 -10.51 12.73 5.13
CA LYS A 160 -10.72 13.01 6.54
C LYS A 160 -10.12 11.93 7.43
N ILE A 161 -9.51 12.35 8.54
CA ILE A 161 -9.04 11.49 9.61
C ILE A 161 -9.77 11.91 10.89
N VAL A 162 -10.24 10.96 11.66
CA VAL A 162 -10.98 11.21 12.91
C VAL A 162 -10.20 10.62 14.08
N ASP A 163 -9.73 11.48 14.96
CA ASP A 163 -9.01 11.13 16.17
C ASP A 163 -9.92 11.35 17.38
N HIS A 164 -10.51 10.26 17.92
CA HIS A 164 -11.39 10.30 19.10
C HIS A 164 -12.49 11.39 19.02
N GLY A 165 -13.14 11.46 17.86
CA GLY A 165 -14.18 12.48 17.60
C GLY A 165 -13.66 13.83 17.12
N LYS A 166 -12.35 14.08 17.15
CA LYS A 166 -11.75 15.26 16.55
C LYS A 166 -11.48 15.01 15.07
N GLU A 167 -12.16 15.76 14.21
CA GLU A 167 -11.98 15.67 12.77
C GLU A 167 -10.75 16.45 12.29
N ILE A 168 -9.93 15.81 11.49
CA ILE A 168 -8.82 16.39 10.73
C ILE A 168 -9.20 16.29 9.26
N CYS A 169 -9.67 17.39 8.67
CA CYS A 169 -10.06 17.45 7.27
C CYS A 169 -8.84 17.86 6.44
N LEU A 170 -8.50 17.05 5.43
CA LEU A 170 -7.43 17.40 4.51
C LEU A 170 -7.95 18.46 3.52
N PRO A 171 -7.12 19.46 3.13
CA PRO A 171 -7.52 20.49 2.16
C PRO A 171 -7.98 19.95 0.79
N SER A 172 -7.48 18.77 0.38
CA SER A 172 -7.94 18.07 -0.84
C SER A 172 -9.42 17.63 -0.75
N GLY A 173 -9.98 17.50 0.45
CA GLY A 173 -11.40 17.27 0.69
C GLY A 173 -11.89 15.86 0.42
N MET A 174 -13.24 15.72 0.38
CA MET A 174 -13.93 14.44 0.27
C MET A 174 -14.51 14.18 -1.14
N THR A 175 -14.19 15.02 -2.14
CA THR A 175 -14.75 14.92 -3.48
C THR A 175 -13.81 14.30 -4.50
N GLU A 176 -12.53 14.59 -4.40
CA GLU A 176 -11.53 14.14 -5.37
C GLU A 176 -10.17 13.89 -4.73
N MET A 177 -9.28 13.28 -5.48
CA MET A 177 -7.88 13.08 -5.11
C MET A 177 -7.13 14.40 -5.19
N GLY A 178 -6.28 14.69 -4.22
CA GLY A 178 -5.41 15.86 -4.25
C GLY A 178 -4.50 15.89 -5.48
N PRO A 179 -4.09 17.08 -5.94
CA PRO A 179 -3.39 17.25 -7.23
C PRO A 179 -2.04 16.50 -7.30
N VAL A 180 -1.27 16.47 -6.23
CA VAL A 180 0.02 15.75 -6.22
C VAL A 180 -0.22 14.25 -6.16
N THR A 181 -1.10 13.79 -5.29
CA THR A 181 -1.49 12.39 -5.16
C THR A 181 -2.04 11.85 -6.48
N LYS A 182 -2.84 12.66 -7.20
CA LYS A 182 -3.37 12.31 -8.53
C LYS A 182 -2.26 12.13 -9.56
N LYS A 183 -1.29 13.04 -9.62
CA LYS A 183 -0.14 12.91 -10.53
C LYS A 183 0.68 11.65 -10.24
N LEU A 184 0.91 11.34 -8.97
CA LEU A 184 1.59 10.11 -8.56
C LEU A 184 0.82 8.86 -9.02
N TYR A 185 -0.49 8.83 -8.80
CA TYR A 185 -1.38 7.75 -9.23
C TYR A 185 -1.35 7.58 -10.76
N GLU A 186 -1.55 8.66 -11.51
CA GLU A 186 -1.60 8.63 -12.97
C GLU A 186 -0.25 8.21 -13.58
N THR A 187 0.86 8.68 -13.01
CA THR A 187 2.19 8.33 -13.48
C THR A 187 2.50 6.86 -13.23
N LEU A 188 2.30 6.36 -12.00
CA LEU A 188 2.58 4.95 -11.68
C LEU A 188 1.67 4.01 -12.47
N THR A 189 0.37 4.29 -12.57
CA THR A 189 -0.54 3.49 -13.39
C THR A 189 -0.22 3.60 -14.88
N GLY A 190 0.24 4.75 -15.35
CA GLY A 190 0.74 4.95 -16.71
C GLY A 190 1.94 4.07 -17.03
N ILE A 191 2.90 3.97 -16.11
CA ILE A 191 4.06 3.06 -16.20
C ILE A 191 3.60 1.60 -16.22
N GLN A 192 2.75 1.19 -15.28
CA GLN A 192 2.24 -0.18 -15.18
C GLN A 192 1.49 -0.63 -16.44
N MET A 193 0.82 0.29 -17.10
CA MET A 193 0.06 0.02 -18.33
C MET A 193 0.85 0.27 -19.63
N GLY A 194 2.14 0.58 -19.54
CA GLY A 194 3.00 0.86 -20.69
C GLY A 194 2.67 2.16 -21.45
N ARG A 195 1.92 3.08 -20.84
CA ARG A 195 1.63 4.40 -21.41
C ARG A 195 2.74 5.43 -21.15
N ILE A 196 3.50 5.21 -20.10
CA ILE A 196 4.67 6.00 -19.70
C ILE A 196 5.86 5.05 -19.68
N GLU A 197 7.01 5.52 -20.16
CA GLU A 197 8.23 4.73 -20.16
C GLU A 197 8.60 4.31 -18.74
N ALA A 198 8.87 3.03 -18.55
CA ALA A 198 9.20 2.45 -17.26
C ALA A 198 10.71 2.51 -17.00
N PRO A 199 11.14 2.59 -15.74
CA PRO A 199 12.54 2.32 -15.39
C PRO A 199 12.94 0.92 -15.84
N LYS A 200 14.22 0.74 -16.18
CA LYS A 200 14.74 -0.55 -16.63
C LYS A 200 14.41 -1.67 -15.62
N GLY A 201 13.81 -2.73 -16.10
CA GLY A 201 13.47 -3.93 -15.31
C GLY A 201 12.16 -3.85 -14.51
N TRP A 202 11.41 -2.73 -14.58
CA TRP A 202 10.11 -2.65 -13.90
C TRP A 202 8.99 -3.35 -14.65
N ILE A 203 9.08 -3.42 -15.97
CA ILE A 203 8.07 -4.05 -16.81
C ILE A 203 8.70 -5.23 -17.54
N HIS A 204 8.06 -6.38 -17.43
CA HIS A 204 8.35 -7.57 -18.22
C HIS A 204 7.20 -7.85 -19.18
N VAL A 205 7.45 -7.67 -20.49
CA VAL A 205 6.47 -7.95 -21.53
C VAL A 205 6.44 -9.46 -21.77
N ILE A 206 5.28 -10.07 -21.64
CA ILE A 206 5.10 -11.49 -21.91
C ILE A 206 4.61 -11.63 -23.36
N ASP A 207 5.54 -11.92 -24.26
CA ASP A 207 5.24 -12.19 -25.67
C ASP A 207 4.49 -13.54 -25.80
N ASN A 208 3.47 -13.59 -26.64
CA ASN A 208 2.71 -14.80 -26.97
C ASN A 208 1.73 -15.37 -25.92
N LEU A 209 1.32 -14.63 -24.92
CA LEU A 209 0.23 -15.09 -24.05
C LEU A 209 -1.06 -15.32 -24.86
N VAL A 210 -1.34 -14.45 -25.83
CA VAL A 210 -2.54 -14.53 -26.69
C VAL A 210 -2.50 -15.76 -27.60
N SER A 211 -1.35 -16.14 -28.17
CA SER A 211 -1.23 -17.30 -29.00
C SER A 211 -1.32 -18.61 -28.21
N LYS A 212 -0.85 -18.64 -26.97
CA LYS A 212 -0.99 -19.81 -26.08
C LYS A 212 -2.41 -19.95 -25.53
N LEU A 213 -3.10 -18.83 -25.24
CA LEU A 213 -4.50 -18.84 -24.81
C LEU A 213 -5.48 -19.22 -25.94
N ASN A 214 -5.17 -18.90 -27.19
CA ASN A 214 -5.97 -19.33 -28.35
C ASN A 214 -5.94 -20.86 -28.58
N ASN A 215 -4.91 -21.54 -28.07
CA ASN A 215 -4.83 -23.01 -28.11
C ASN A 215 -5.56 -23.69 -26.94
N ILE A 216 -5.87 -22.93 -25.87
CA ILE A 216 -6.79 -23.36 -24.82
C ILE A 216 -8.15 -22.77 -25.20
N LYS A 217 -9.05 -23.58 -25.71
CA LYS A 217 -10.43 -23.22 -26.10
C LYS A 217 -11.20 -22.61 -24.90
N MET A 218 -10.82 -21.42 -24.47
CA MET A 218 -11.63 -20.57 -23.58
C MET A 218 -12.13 -19.37 -24.41
N ARG A 219 -13.45 -19.36 -24.70
CA ARG A 219 -14.15 -18.14 -25.11
C ARG A 219 -14.08 -17.16 -23.96
N VAL A 220 -13.11 -16.27 -23.97
CA VAL A 220 -13.08 -15.12 -23.08
C VAL A 220 -13.49 -13.92 -23.91
N GLU A 221 -14.80 -13.70 -24.00
CA GLU A 221 -15.36 -12.45 -24.49
C GLU A 221 -15.07 -11.38 -23.43
N ASN A 222 -14.30 -10.34 -23.77
CA ASN A 222 -13.94 -9.16 -22.97
C ASN A 222 -12.83 -9.31 -21.91
N ILE A 223 -11.63 -9.70 -22.31
CA ILE A 223 -10.43 -9.36 -21.51
C ILE A 223 -9.87 -8.05 -22.06
N ARG A 224 -10.19 -6.92 -21.44
CA ARG A 224 -9.63 -5.61 -21.81
C ARG A 224 -8.30 -5.27 -21.17
N SER A 225 -7.85 -5.99 -20.17
CA SER A 225 -6.47 -5.90 -19.65
C SER A 225 -6.19 -7.03 -18.66
N ILE A 226 -5.14 -7.80 -18.88
CA ILE A 226 -4.58 -8.69 -17.87
C ILE A 226 -3.47 -7.89 -17.18
N PHE A 227 -3.69 -7.51 -15.93
CA PHE A 227 -2.63 -6.95 -15.11
C PHE A 227 -1.84 -8.11 -14.49
N LEU A 228 -0.64 -8.31 -14.96
CA LEU A 228 0.38 -9.10 -14.28
C LEU A 228 1.41 -8.12 -13.70
N SER A 229 1.17 -7.60 -12.52
CA SER A 229 2.27 -7.07 -11.71
C SER A 229 2.97 -8.26 -11.06
N VAL A 230 3.98 -8.78 -11.74
CA VAL A 230 4.89 -9.75 -11.14
C VAL A 230 5.99 -8.93 -10.46
N GLU A 231 5.87 -8.76 -9.15
CA GLU A 231 6.93 -8.18 -8.34
C GLU A 231 8.01 -9.26 -8.14
N PHE A 232 9.09 -9.18 -8.91
CA PHE A 232 10.29 -9.96 -8.63
C PHE A 232 11.05 -9.28 -7.50
N LEU A 233 11.01 -9.86 -6.32
CA LEU A 233 11.98 -9.57 -5.27
C LEU A 233 13.32 -10.20 -5.69
N ASP A 234 14.30 -9.37 -6.00
CA ASP A 234 15.68 -9.82 -6.12
C ASP A 234 16.18 -10.18 -4.71
N PHE A 235 16.24 -11.47 -4.42
CA PHE A 235 16.73 -12.02 -3.17
C PHE A 235 18.27 -12.05 -3.09
N SER A 236 18.99 -11.56 -4.12
CA SER A 236 20.46 -11.60 -4.15
C SER A 236 21.13 -10.68 -3.12
N GLU A 237 20.41 -9.68 -2.60
CA GLU A 237 20.92 -8.72 -1.62
C GLU A 237 20.53 -9.00 -0.16
N LEU A 238 19.92 -10.14 0.13
CA LEU A 238 19.70 -10.51 1.54
C LEU A 238 21.03 -10.90 2.17
N PRO A 239 21.45 -10.26 3.28
CA PRO A 239 22.68 -10.63 3.96
C PRO A 239 22.54 -12.07 4.46
N ARG A 240 23.31 -12.98 3.88
CA ARG A 240 23.47 -14.33 4.42
C ARG A 240 24.15 -14.20 5.79
N LYS A 241 23.39 -14.18 6.86
CA LYS A 241 23.95 -14.38 8.19
C LYS A 241 24.57 -15.78 8.20
N ARG A 242 25.90 -15.82 8.13
CA ARG A 242 26.64 -17.05 8.42
C ARG A 242 26.35 -17.38 9.88
N GLY A 243 25.80 -18.56 10.11
CA GLY A 243 25.65 -19.10 11.45
C GLY A 243 27.04 -19.31 12.08
N THR A 244 27.16 -18.93 13.29
CA THR A 244 28.06 -19.50 14.30
C THR A 244 27.19 -20.05 15.39
#